data_4d0e6c6a77c40f8ced5a8e2e2c944097
#
_entry.id   4d0e6c6a77c40f8ced5a8e2e2c944097
#
_cell.length_a   1.000
_cell.length_b   1.000
_cell.length_c   1.000
_cell.angle_alpha   90.00
_cell.angle_beta   90.00
_cell.angle_gamma   90.00
#
_symmetry.space_group_name_H-M   'P 1'
#
loop_
_entity.id
_entity.type
_entity.pdbx_description
1 polymer ?
#
loop_
_entity_poly.entity_id
_entity_poly.type
_entity_poly.pdbx_seq_one_letter_code
_entity_poly.pdbx_strand_id
1 'polypeptide(L)'
;MSMKLVSCAALIGFGLALVGCDDPQSRMKTHDDMLALDSHLDTPLVLDRAGFDITHRHDWMQDYAQVDLPRMKEGGLDGGFWVIYTAQGPLSEDGYAKALAHARQRSVVIDDMVTNLSTDFALALQADEAARIAASGKRVVYKSIENAYPLGTNIDLLDEFYAAGVRMVGLVHSRNNQFADSSTDKAGQIWGGLSPLGRALIKRANALGMIVDLSHAHDEALAQAMALSTTPIILSHSGAAHLYEHPRNVPDELLKKLAQSGGVIQINSLSGYLRDLNTDPRRLPEFIGLYRKYQNAPGGMRENHKAFIADRRALDERYPPDYAELSDVMDHIFHALAIMGPDHVGIGLDWDGGGGVNGLQDVSDLPKITDALRAAAVSTQTIEKIWSGNMLRLLRLAEAARAH
;
A
#
# COMPACT_ATOMS: atom_id res chain seq x y z
N MET A 1 40.78 -85.26 8.28
CA MET A 1 41.84 -84.27 8.29
C MET A 1 41.53 -83.26 7.15
N SER A 2 41.06 -82.14 7.49
CA SER A 2 40.43 -81.21 6.58
C SER A 2 41.34 -79.98 6.38
N MET A 3 41.73 -79.74 5.14
CA MET A 3 42.44 -78.51 4.71
C MET A 3 41.47 -77.42 4.44
N LYS A 4 41.64 -76.28 5.10
CA LYS A 4 40.87 -75.05 4.82
C LYS A 4 41.60 -74.21 3.78
N LEU A 5 40.96 -73.93 2.66
CA LEU A 5 41.36 -72.89 1.69
C LEU A 5 40.99 -71.56 2.27
N VAL A 6 41.97 -70.60 2.18
CA VAL A 6 41.75 -69.16 2.46
C VAL A 6 41.60 -68.47 1.12
N SER A 7 40.47 -67.89 0.90
CA SER A 7 40.21 -67.02 -0.30
C SER A 7 40.45 -65.58 0.08
N CYS A 8 41.38 -64.87 -0.58
CA CYS A 8 41.57 -63.47 -0.53
C CYS A 8 40.59 -62.80 -1.53
N ALA A 9 39.66 -62.04 -1.02
CA ALA A 9 38.82 -61.14 -1.83
C ALA A 9 39.41 -59.72 -1.82
N ALA A 10 39.82 -59.23 -2.99
CA ALA A 10 40.26 -57.86 -3.20
C ALA A 10 39.01 -56.93 -3.31
N LEU A 11 38.87 -56.00 -2.39
CA LEU A 11 37.87 -54.91 -2.47
C LEU A 11 38.44 -53.80 -3.33
N ILE A 12 37.87 -53.61 -4.54
CA ILE A 12 38.05 -52.41 -5.37
C ILE A 12 37.05 -51.37 -4.87
N GLY A 13 37.52 -50.35 -4.18
CA GLY A 13 36.71 -49.20 -3.77
C GLY A 13 36.48 -48.27 -4.97
N PHE A 14 35.24 -48.20 -5.46
CA PHE A 14 34.80 -47.14 -6.36
C PHE A 14 34.44 -45.95 -5.50
N GLY A 15 35.31 -44.90 -5.50
CA GLY A 15 34.99 -43.59 -4.97
C GLY A 15 33.99 -42.89 -5.90
N LEU A 16 32.71 -42.87 -5.55
CA LEU A 16 31.78 -41.94 -6.13
C LEU A 16 32.11 -40.52 -5.63
N ALA A 17 32.74 -39.71 -6.44
CA ALA A 17 32.77 -38.25 -6.27
C ALA A 17 31.34 -37.74 -6.55
N LEU A 18 30.60 -37.46 -5.48
CA LEU A 18 29.37 -36.65 -5.56
C LEU A 18 29.78 -35.21 -5.96
N VAL A 19 29.81 -34.95 -7.27
CA VAL A 19 29.76 -33.57 -7.78
C VAL A 19 28.34 -33.10 -7.44
N GLY A 20 28.22 -32.36 -6.36
CA GLY A 20 27.00 -31.60 -6.07
C GLY A 20 26.81 -30.60 -7.21
N CYS A 21 25.88 -30.89 -8.11
CA CYS A 21 25.28 -29.85 -8.93
C CYS A 21 24.45 -28.99 -7.97
N ASP A 22 25.00 -27.85 -7.56
CA ASP A 22 24.18 -26.80 -6.96
C ASP A 22 23.13 -26.42 -8.00
N ASP A 23 21.89 -26.88 -7.80
CA ASP A 23 20.74 -26.45 -8.54
C ASP A 23 20.59 -24.93 -8.31
N PRO A 24 20.65 -24.08 -9.36
CA PRO A 24 20.46 -22.63 -9.20
C PRO A 24 19.12 -22.26 -8.54
N GLN A 25 18.17 -23.22 -8.44
CA GLN A 25 16.90 -23.04 -7.75
C GLN A 25 16.98 -23.27 -6.23
N SER A 26 18.11 -23.76 -5.69
CA SER A 26 18.26 -24.07 -4.26
C SER A 26 18.72 -22.90 -3.39
N ARG A 27 19.14 -21.75 -3.99
CA ARG A 27 19.48 -20.56 -3.23
C ARG A 27 18.19 -19.89 -2.72
N MET A 28 18.07 -19.79 -1.41
CA MET A 28 16.96 -19.08 -0.79
C MET A 28 17.03 -17.60 -1.22
N LYS A 29 15.99 -17.12 -1.94
CA LYS A 29 15.93 -15.74 -2.40
C LYS A 29 16.01 -14.79 -1.22
N THR A 30 16.82 -13.74 -1.33
CA THR A 30 16.84 -12.64 -0.36
C THR A 30 15.68 -11.68 -0.60
N HIS A 31 15.49 -10.65 0.23
CA HIS A 31 14.48 -9.63 -0.04
C HIS A 31 14.74 -8.94 -1.40
N ASP A 32 16.00 -8.61 -1.68
CA ASP A 32 16.42 -7.96 -2.93
C ASP A 32 16.23 -8.82 -4.20
N ASP A 33 16.05 -10.13 -4.06
CA ASP A 33 15.77 -11.03 -5.18
C ASP A 33 14.26 -11.09 -5.53
N MET A 34 13.40 -10.38 -4.79
CA MET A 34 11.94 -10.36 -4.95
C MET A 34 11.50 -9.03 -5.54
N LEU A 35 10.45 -9.05 -6.35
CA LEU A 35 9.76 -7.83 -6.75
C LEU A 35 8.93 -7.32 -5.56
N ALA A 36 9.38 -6.27 -4.91
CA ALA A 36 8.69 -5.67 -3.76
C ALA A 36 7.95 -4.39 -4.19
N LEU A 37 6.62 -4.42 -4.09
CA LEU A 37 5.74 -3.30 -4.38
C LEU A 37 4.85 -3.02 -3.18
N ASP A 38 4.62 -1.73 -2.90
CA ASP A 38 3.66 -1.28 -1.90
C ASP A 38 2.39 -0.74 -2.60
N SER A 39 1.23 -1.09 -2.10
CA SER A 39 -0.04 -0.67 -2.71
C SER A 39 -0.48 0.75 -2.34
N HIS A 40 0.21 1.42 -1.40
CA HIS A 40 -0.20 2.74 -0.94
C HIS A 40 0.96 3.63 -0.50
N LEU A 41 1.44 4.46 -1.43
CA LEU A 41 2.52 5.42 -1.21
C LEU A 41 1.95 6.84 -1.33
N ASP A 42 1.72 7.51 -0.21
CA ASP A 42 1.30 8.92 -0.18
C ASP A 42 2.45 9.90 -0.43
N THR A 43 3.59 9.39 -0.85
CA THR A 43 4.79 10.17 -1.20
C THR A 43 4.52 11.35 -2.16
N PRO A 44 3.53 11.31 -3.08
CA PRO A 44 3.16 12.50 -3.84
C PRO A 44 2.77 13.72 -2.98
N LEU A 45 2.41 13.54 -1.70
CA LEU A 45 2.17 14.64 -0.75
C LEU A 45 3.46 15.38 -0.35
N VAL A 46 4.62 14.73 -0.52
CA VAL A 46 5.93 15.29 -0.16
C VAL A 46 6.70 15.81 -1.36
N LEU A 47 6.47 15.25 -2.56
CA LEU A 47 7.24 15.56 -3.78
C LEU A 47 7.24 17.06 -4.15
N ASP A 48 6.17 17.78 -3.90
CA ASP A 48 6.06 19.20 -4.23
C ASP A 48 6.35 20.13 -3.04
N ARG A 49 6.83 19.60 -1.92
CA ARG A 49 7.26 20.41 -0.77
C ARG A 49 8.52 21.21 -1.11
N ALA A 50 8.56 22.46 -0.71
CA ALA A 50 9.70 23.33 -0.96
C ALA A 50 11.00 22.77 -0.34
N GLY A 51 11.95 22.42 -1.19
CA GLY A 51 13.26 21.88 -0.81
C GLY A 51 13.29 20.38 -0.54
N PHE A 52 12.22 19.62 -0.85
CA PHE A 52 12.26 18.18 -0.91
C PHE A 52 12.85 17.73 -2.25
N ASP A 53 13.78 16.79 -2.20
CA ASP A 53 14.37 16.15 -3.38
C ASP A 53 14.44 14.64 -3.13
N ILE A 54 13.59 13.90 -3.82
CA ILE A 54 13.48 12.43 -3.68
C ILE A 54 14.77 11.69 -4.02
N THR A 55 15.71 12.32 -4.73
CA THR A 55 17.01 11.72 -5.08
C THR A 55 18.02 11.78 -3.94
N HIS A 56 17.76 12.57 -2.91
CA HIS A 56 18.60 12.68 -1.72
C HIS A 56 18.04 11.80 -0.58
N ARG A 57 18.95 11.26 0.24
CA ARG A 57 18.55 10.56 1.46
C ARG A 57 18.02 11.55 2.48
N HIS A 58 16.78 11.35 2.88
CA HIS A 58 16.12 12.08 3.95
C HIS A 58 16.27 11.35 5.29
N ASP A 59 15.96 12.04 6.37
CA ASP A 59 15.92 11.49 7.73
C ASP A 59 14.52 11.71 8.30
N TRP A 60 13.80 10.62 8.54
CA TRP A 60 12.46 10.67 9.09
C TRP A 60 12.37 11.51 10.37
N MET A 61 13.38 11.45 11.23
CA MET A 61 13.46 12.27 12.44
C MET A 61 13.62 13.77 12.15
N GLN A 62 14.02 14.13 10.93
CA GLN A 62 14.27 15.50 10.53
C GLN A 62 13.10 16.14 9.79
N ASP A 63 12.45 15.44 8.87
CA ASP A 63 11.44 16.00 7.99
C ASP A 63 10.18 15.16 7.84
N TYR A 64 10.12 14.02 8.55
CA TYR A 64 9.03 13.05 8.54
C TYR A 64 8.72 12.47 7.14
N ALA A 65 9.65 12.55 6.19
CA ALA A 65 9.54 11.84 4.94
C ALA A 65 10.00 10.39 5.12
N GLN A 66 9.24 9.46 4.55
CA GLN A 66 9.48 8.03 4.73
C GLN A 66 9.98 7.35 3.46
N VAL A 67 9.85 8.00 2.29
CA VAL A 67 10.23 7.47 0.99
C VAL A 67 11.16 8.43 0.27
N ASP A 68 12.33 7.94 -0.11
CA ASP A 68 13.24 8.56 -1.09
C ASP A 68 13.99 7.48 -1.86
N LEU A 69 14.58 7.84 -2.98
CA LEU A 69 15.26 6.90 -3.88
C LEU A 69 16.42 6.13 -3.22
N PRO A 70 17.31 6.76 -2.42
CA PRO A 70 18.33 6.03 -1.67
C PRO A 70 17.74 4.97 -0.73
N ARG A 71 16.72 5.31 0.06
CA ARG A 71 16.08 4.38 0.99
C ARG A 71 15.24 3.31 0.30
N MET A 72 14.59 3.63 -0.84
CA MET A 72 13.96 2.62 -1.70
C MET A 72 14.98 1.58 -2.19
N LYS A 73 16.19 2.03 -2.58
CA LYS A 73 17.27 1.13 -2.99
C LYS A 73 17.78 0.29 -1.82
N GLU A 74 17.97 0.89 -0.66
CA GLU A 74 18.44 0.23 0.56
C GLU A 74 17.44 -0.81 1.09
N GLY A 75 16.15 -0.47 1.10
CA GLY A 75 15.09 -1.36 1.56
C GLY A 75 14.53 -2.29 0.50
N GLY A 76 15.09 -2.30 -0.72
CA GLY A 76 14.65 -3.19 -1.79
C GLY A 76 13.24 -2.88 -2.31
N LEU A 77 12.69 -1.67 -2.10
CA LEU A 77 11.37 -1.30 -2.63
C LEU A 77 11.48 -0.98 -4.13
N ASP A 78 10.88 -1.82 -4.95
CA ASP A 78 10.87 -1.61 -6.41
C ASP A 78 9.83 -0.58 -6.86
N GLY A 79 8.90 -0.18 -6.00
CA GLY A 79 7.89 0.83 -6.30
C GLY A 79 6.52 0.47 -5.75
N GLY A 80 5.46 0.88 -6.43
CA GLY A 80 4.09 0.61 -5.99
C GLY A 80 3.07 1.56 -6.58
N PHE A 81 1.93 1.71 -5.87
CA PHE A 81 0.89 2.67 -6.21
C PHE A 81 1.17 4.02 -5.53
N TRP A 82 1.45 5.02 -6.34
CA TRP A 82 1.68 6.42 -5.96
C TRP A 82 0.34 7.14 -5.94
N VAL A 83 -0.04 7.65 -4.78
CA VAL A 83 -1.42 8.02 -4.46
C VAL A 83 -1.73 9.46 -4.85
N ILE A 84 -2.83 9.64 -5.57
CA ILE A 84 -3.49 10.93 -5.78
C ILE A 84 -4.52 11.08 -4.66
N TYR A 85 -4.05 11.46 -3.47
CA TYR A 85 -4.91 11.76 -2.34
C TYR A 85 -5.55 13.14 -2.48
N THR A 86 -6.83 13.23 -2.11
CA THR A 86 -7.55 14.51 -2.03
C THR A 86 -8.39 14.57 -0.76
N ALA A 87 -8.07 15.54 0.09
CA ALA A 87 -8.86 15.81 1.29
C ALA A 87 -10.29 16.21 0.91
N GLN A 88 -11.27 15.64 1.62
CA GLN A 88 -12.65 15.93 1.37
C GLN A 88 -13.07 17.32 1.89
N GLY A 89 -13.63 18.12 1.00
CA GLY A 89 -14.31 19.38 1.28
C GLY A 89 -15.85 19.22 1.35
N PRO A 90 -16.60 20.32 1.21
CA PRO A 90 -18.05 20.30 1.10
C PRO A 90 -18.53 19.54 -0.14
N LEU A 91 -19.62 18.77 0.00
CA LEU A 91 -20.27 18.08 -1.12
C LEU A 91 -21.07 19.10 -1.96
N SER A 92 -20.36 19.93 -2.71
CA SER A 92 -20.90 20.99 -3.55
C SER A 92 -20.06 21.16 -4.82
N GLU A 93 -20.63 21.79 -5.85
CA GLU A 93 -19.94 22.03 -7.12
C GLU A 93 -18.59 22.75 -6.92
N ASP A 94 -18.54 23.79 -6.08
CA ASP A 94 -17.30 24.49 -5.75
C ASP A 94 -16.28 23.59 -5.02
N GLY A 95 -16.77 22.76 -4.08
CA GLY A 95 -15.94 21.78 -3.38
C GLY A 95 -15.34 20.75 -4.33
N TYR A 96 -16.16 20.19 -5.23
CA TYR A 96 -15.71 19.25 -6.24
C TYR A 96 -14.73 19.87 -7.24
N ALA A 97 -14.99 21.08 -7.71
CA ALA A 97 -14.11 21.76 -8.65
C ALA A 97 -12.71 22.02 -8.06
N LYS A 98 -12.64 22.46 -6.79
CA LYS A 98 -11.37 22.63 -6.07
C LYS A 98 -10.63 21.31 -5.89
N ALA A 99 -11.36 20.27 -5.51
CA ALA A 99 -10.80 18.93 -5.34
C ALA A 99 -10.26 18.36 -6.66
N LEU A 100 -11.01 18.51 -7.76
CA LEU A 100 -10.58 18.07 -9.09
C LEU A 100 -9.30 18.78 -9.55
N ALA A 101 -9.23 20.11 -9.36
CA ALA A 101 -8.02 20.86 -9.67
C ALA A 101 -6.80 20.35 -8.86
N HIS A 102 -7.00 20.05 -7.57
CA HIS A 102 -5.96 19.48 -6.72
C HIS A 102 -5.55 18.09 -7.17
N ALA A 103 -6.50 17.20 -7.48
CA ALA A 103 -6.21 15.83 -7.94
C ALA A 103 -5.42 15.84 -9.27
N ARG A 104 -5.80 16.71 -10.22
CA ARG A 104 -5.05 16.90 -11.47
C ARG A 104 -3.63 17.37 -11.20
N GLN A 105 -3.46 18.37 -10.32
CA GLN A 105 -2.13 18.86 -9.95
C GLN A 105 -1.29 17.75 -9.31
N ARG A 106 -1.87 16.91 -8.44
CA ARG A 106 -1.17 15.78 -7.82
C ARG A 106 -0.74 14.74 -8.85
N SER A 107 -1.60 14.45 -9.84
CA SER A 107 -1.23 13.58 -10.97
C SER A 107 -0.05 14.13 -11.77
N VAL A 108 -0.03 15.46 -12.03
CA VAL A 108 1.08 16.14 -12.72
C VAL A 108 2.39 16.03 -11.92
N VAL A 109 2.34 16.18 -10.59
CA VAL A 109 3.53 16.02 -9.72
C VAL A 109 4.17 14.63 -9.87
N ILE A 110 3.35 13.57 -9.98
CA ILE A 110 3.86 12.22 -10.24
C ILE A 110 4.46 12.13 -11.66
N ASP A 111 3.81 12.70 -12.67
CA ASP A 111 4.31 12.70 -14.05
C ASP A 111 5.63 13.46 -14.19
N ASP A 112 5.74 14.61 -13.52
CA ASP A 112 6.97 15.41 -13.48
C ASP A 112 8.12 14.64 -12.83
N MET A 113 7.87 13.92 -11.73
CA MET A 113 8.87 13.04 -11.10
C MET A 113 9.35 11.99 -12.11
N VAL A 114 8.42 11.24 -12.73
CA VAL A 114 8.77 10.17 -13.69
C VAL A 114 9.52 10.73 -14.89
N THR A 115 9.12 11.89 -15.40
CA THR A 115 9.72 12.51 -16.59
C THR A 115 11.12 13.04 -16.29
N ASN A 116 11.27 13.78 -15.19
CA ASN A 116 12.53 14.41 -14.82
C ASN A 116 13.55 13.40 -14.29
N LEU A 117 13.11 12.30 -13.69
CA LEU A 117 13.94 11.23 -13.14
C LEU A 117 13.75 9.92 -13.91
N SER A 118 13.64 10.00 -15.23
CA SER A 118 13.34 8.86 -16.10
C SER A 118 14.45 7.79 -16.15
N THR A 119 15.62 8.05 -15.57
CA THR A 119 16.68 7.06 -15.32
C THR A 119 16.37 6.16 -14.12
N ASP A 120 15.60 6.67 -13.14
CA ASP A 120 15.35 6.01 -11.86
C ASP A 120 13.89 5.57 -11.67
N PHE A 121 12.94 6.20 -12.36
CA PHE A 121 11.50 5.89 -12.28
C PHE A 121 10.89 5.61 -13.65
N ALA A 122 9.85 4.77 -13.68
CA ALA A 122 9.05 4.55 -14.89
C ALA A 122 7.58 4.30 -14.55
N LEU A 123 6.68 4.98 -15.27
CA LEU A 123 5.25 4.74 -15.20
C LEU A 123 4.91 3.36 -15.77
N ALA A 124 4.17 2.56 -15.02
CA ALA A 124 3.61 1.29 -15.45
C ALA A 124 2.10 1.44 -15.68
N LEU A 125 1.63 0.96 -16.80
CA LEU A 125 0.23 0.99 -17.21
C LEU A 125 -0.41 -0.40 -17.22
N GLN A 126 0.42 -1.45 -17.12
CA GLN A 126 0.00 -2.85 -17.12
C GLN A 126 0.74 -3.62 -16.03
N ALA A 127 0.10 -4.67 -15.51
CA ALA A 127 0.67 -5.49 -14.44
C ALA A 127 2.03 -6.10 -14.81
N ASP A 128 2.18 -6.55 -16.07
CA ASP A 128 3.39 -7.23 -16.51
C ASP A 128 4.58 -6.29 -16.78
N GLU A 129 4.35 -4.97 -16.75
CA GLU A 129 5.41 -3.99 -16.87
C GLU A 129 6.26 -3.85 -15.61
N ALA A 130 5.70 -4.15 -14.42
CA ALA A 130 6.39 -3.99 -13.15
C ALA A 130 7.73 -4.76 -13.11
N ALA A 131 7.70 -6.05 -13.42
CA ALA A 131 8.91 -6.87 -13.40
C ALA A 131 9.96 -6.40 -14.41
N ARG A 132 9.53 -5.94 -15.60
CA ARG A 132 10.42 -5.41 -16.63
C ARG A 132 11.07 -4.08 -16.20
N ILE A 133 10.29 -3.20 -15.59
CA ILE A 133 10.78 -1.91 -15.07
C ILE A 133 11.81 -2.17 -13.95
N ALA A 134 11.45 -2.97 -12.94
CA ALA A 134 12.33 -3.31 -11.83
C ALA A 134 13.64 -3.97 -12.32
N ALA A 135 13.56 -4.92 -13.26
CA ALA A 135 14.72 -5.56 -13.86
C ALA A 135 15.66 -4.58 -14.60
N SER A 136 15.15 -3.41 -15.02
CA SER A 136 15.98 -2.34 -15.61
C SER A 136 16.65 -1.44 -14.56
N GLY A 137 16.44 -1.71 -13.26
CA GLY A 137 16.96 -0.93 -12.13
C GLY A 137 16.12 0.30 -11.79
N LYS A 138 14.97 0.50 -12.46
CA LYS A 138 14.06 1.63 -12.19
C LYS A 138 12.99 1.26 -11.18
N ARG A 139 12.46 2.28 -10.48
CA ARG A 139 11.33 2.13 -9.57
C ARG A 139 10.02 2.22 -10.35
N VAL A 140 9.12 1.30 -10.02
CA VAL A 140 7.80 1.15 -10.66
C VAL A 140 6.84 2.21 -10.11
N VAL A 141 6.18 2.94 -11.00
CA VAL A 141 5.16 3.91 -10.64
C VAL A 141 3.83 3.49 -11.24
N TYR A 142 2.91 2.97 -10.43
CA TYR A 142 1.49 2.94 -10.73
C TYR A 142 0.83 4.16 -10.10
N LYS A 143 -0.25 4.67 -10.67
CA LYS A 143 -1.04 5.73 -10.06
C LYS A 143 -2.35 5.18 -9.51
N SER A 144 -2.75 5.68 -8.34
CA SER A 144 -4.07 5.44 -7.76
C SER A 144 -4.75 6.74 -7.34
N ILE A 145 -6.09 6.73 -7.30
CA ILE A 145 -6.86 7.78 -6.63
C ILE A 145 -7.27 7.25 -5.27
N GLU A 146 -6.97 8.01 -4.21
CA GLU A 146 -7.56 7.82 -2.91
C GLU A 146 -8.62 8.90 -2.67
N ASN A 147 -9.85 8.46 -2.35
CA ASN A 147 -11.04 9.30 -2.26
C ASN A 147 -11.52 9.81 -3.63
N ALA A 148 -12.51 9.16 -4.22
CA ALA A 148 -13.10 9.56 -5.49
C ALA A 148 -13.86 10.92 -5.44
N TYR A 149 -13.91 11.58 -4.28
CA TYR A 149 -14.55 12.88 -4.06
C TYR A 149 -14.27 13.91 -5.18
N PRO A 150 -13.05 14.03 -5.76
CA PRO A 150 -12.75 14.94 -6.87
C PRO A 150 -13.59 14.74 -8.13
N LEU A 151 -14.13 13.53 -8.34
CA LEU A 151 -14.95 13.26 -9.52
C LEU A 151 -16.32 13.96 -9.45
N GLY A 152 -16.70 14.53 -8.29
CA GLY A 152 -17.98 15.18 -8.10
C GLY A 152 -19.13 14.23 -8.44
N THR A 153 -20.09 14.69 -9.22
CA THR A 153 -21.20 13.87 -9.72
C THR A 153 -20.98 13.37 -11.15
N ASN A 154 -19.84 13.71 -11.76
CA ASN A 154 -19.49 13.29 -13.12
C ASN A 154 -18.47 12.14 -13.10
N ILE A 155 -18.98 10.90 -13.16
CA ILE A 155 -18.12 9.70 -13.15
C ILE A 155 -17.26 9.54 -14.41
N ASP A 156 -17.60 10.23 -15.52
CA ASP A 156 -16.81 10.17 -16.76
C ASP A 156 -15.41 10.82 -16.59
N LEU A 157 -15.21 11.62 -15.55
CA LEU A 157 -13.88 12.10 -15.16
C LEU A 157 -12.92 10.97 -14.79
N LEU A 158 -13.42 9.77 -14.45
CA LEU A 158 -12.57 8.61 -14.25
C LEU A 158 -11.80 8.20 -15.52
N ASP A 159 -12.39 8.43 -16.70
CA ASP A 159 -11.73 8.18 -17.99
C ASP A 159 -10.52 9.09 -18.20
N GLU A 160 -10.61 10.35 -17.78
CA GLU A 160 -9.49 11.28 -17.82
C GLU A 160 -8.32 10.77 -16.96
N PHE A 161 -8.62 10.36 -15.73
CA PHE A 161 -7.59 9.81 -14.83
C PHE A 161 -7.03 8.48 -15.32
N TYR A 162 -7.86 7.62 -15.91
CA TYR A 162 -7.39 6.39 -16.55
C TYR A 162 -6.43 6.69 -17.71
N ALA A 163 -6.77 7.65 -18.56
CA ALA A 163 -5.91 8.11 -19.65
C ALA A 163 -4.59 8.73 -19.12
N ALA A 164 -4.63 9.39 -17.95
CA ALA A 164 -3.46 9.89 -17.24
C ALA A 164 -2.65 8.81 -16.49
N GLY A 165 -3.00 7.52 -16.66
CA GLY A 165 -2.23 6.39 -16.12
C GLY A 165 -2.72 5.85 -14.79
N VAL A 166 -3.85 6.31 -14.24
CA VAL A 166 -4.43 5.76 -13.01
C VAL A 166 -4.95 4.34 -13.25
N ARG A 167 -4.65 3.41 -12.34
CA ARG A 167 -5.03 1.98 -12.44
C ARG A 167 -5.81 1.46 -11.23
N MET A 168 -5.96 2.27 -10.20
CA MET A 168 -6.74 1.94 -9.01
C MET A 168 -7.53 3.15 -8.54
N VAL A 169 -8.77 2.94 -8.07
CA VAL A 169 -9.62 4.02 -7.55
C VAL A 169 -10.27 3.62 -6.23
N GLY A 170 -9.99 4.41 -5.17
CA GLY A 170 -10.62 4.34 -3.87
C GLY A 170 -11.86 5.22 -3.81
N LEU A 171 -12.98 4.68 -3.31
CA LEU A 171 -14.26 5.37 -3.36
C LEU A 171 -14.37 6.52 -2.36
N VAL A 172 -13.84 6.34 -1.17
CA VAL A 172 -14.07 7.21 -0.01
C VAL A 172 -12.82 7.28 0.86
N HIS A 173 -12.71 8.32 1.70
CA HIS A 173 -11.68 8.41 2.74
C HIS A 173 -12.35 8.52 4.14
N SER A 174 -11.95 9.45 4.98
CA SER A 174 -12.39 9.55 6.39
C SER A 174 -13.80 10.12 6.60
N ARG A 175 -14.52 10.50 5.54
CA ARG A 175 -15.89 11.02 5.60
C ARG A 175 -16.73 10.42 4.49
N ASN A 176 -18.04 10.28 4.76
CA ASN A 176 -19.00 9.94 3.73
C ASN A 176 -18.92 10.95 2.58
N ASN A 177 -18.98 10.45 1.35
CA ASN A 177 -19.02 11.30 0.18
C ASN A 177 -20.21 10.92 -0.74
N GLN A 178 -20.22 11.44 -1.95
CA GLN A 178 -21.28 11.17 -2.91
C GLN A 178 -21.27 9.71 -3.44
N PHE A 179 -20.24 8.90 -3.15
CA PHE A 179 -20.11 7.52 -3.64
C PHE A 179 -20.36 6.47 -2.59
N ALA A 180 -19.90 6.67 -1.36
CA ALA A 180 -19.96 5.64 -0.32
C ALA A 180 -19.95 6.23 1.10
N ASP A 181 -20.40 5.41 2.04
CA ASP A 181 -20.19 5.65 3.45
C ASP A 181 -18.77 5.27 3.86
N SER A 182 -18.15 6.12 4.70
CA SER A 182 -16.85 5.90 5.32
C SER A 182 -16.99 5.14 6.62
N SER A 183 -16.04 4.28 6.93
CA SER A 183 -15.96 3.58 8.21
C SER A 183 -15.70 4.49 9.41
N THR A 184 -15.16 5.69 9.18
CA THR A 184 -14.74 6.63 10.24
C THR A 184 -15.56 7.92 10.32
N ASP A 185 -16.60 8.08 9.51
CA ASP A 185 -17.44 9.27 9.60
C ASP A 185 -18.31 9.25 10.86
N LYS A 186 -18.13 10.26 11.72
CA LYS A 186 -18.86 10.40 12.97
C LYS A 186 -20.37 10.66 12.76
N ALA A 187 -20.77 11.08 11.57
CA ALA A 187 -22.18 11.26 11.21
C ALA A 187 -22.92 9.92 11.02
N GLY A 188 -22.20 8.80 11.01
CA GLY A 188 -22.74 7.49 10.65
C GLY A 188 -23.05 7.37 9.17
N GLN A 189 -23.74 6.30 8.79
CA GLN A 189 -24.08 6.02 7.40
C GLN A 189 -25.16 6.96 6.87
N ILE A 190 -25.01 7.41 5.62
CA ILE A 190 -26.01 8.20 4.89
C ILE A 190 -26.59 7.43 3.69
N TRP A 191 -25.88 6.43 3.19
CA TRP A 191 -26.28 5.62 2.03
C TRP A 191 -26.66 4.18 2.40
N GLY A 192 -26.31 3.72 3.61
CA GLY A 192 -26.37 2.31 3.97
C GLY A 192 -25.34 1.49 3.14
N GLY A 193 -24.17 2.05 2.92
CA GLY A 193 -23.06 1.49 2.16
C GLY A 193 -22.73 2.26 0.89
N LEU A 194 -23.10 1.76 -0.29
CA LEU A 194 -22.87 2.41 -1.58
C LEU A 194 -24.05 3.28 -2.01
N SER A 195 -23.79 4.51 -2.42
CA SER A 195 -24.77 5.34 -3.11
C SER A 195 -25.07 4.79 -4.52
N PRO A 196 -26.14 5.26 -5.19
CA PRO A 196 -26.36 4.96 -6.62
C PRO A 196 -25.16 5.37 -7.50
N LEU A 197 -24.53 6.50 -7.19
CA LEU A 197 -23.36 7.01 -7.91
C LEU A 197 -22.12 6.13 -7.66
N GLY A 198 -21.92 5.63 -6.42
CA GLY A 198 -20.85 4.69 -6.10
C GLY A 198 -20.98 3.37 -6.84
N ARG A 199 -22.20 2.87 -6.98
CA ARG A 199 -22.47 1.67 -7.79
C ARG A 199 -22.14 1.89 -9.27
N ALA A 200 -22.43 3.09 -9.80
CA ALA A 200 -22.09 3.46 -11.17
C ALA A 200 -20.56 3.59 -11.35
N LEU A 201 -19.87 4.18 -10.37
CA LEU A 201 -18.41 4.33 -10.38
C LEU A 201 -17.69 2.97 -10.39
N ILE A 202 -18.12 1.99 -9.58
CA ILE A 202 -17.57 0.64 -9.59
C ILE A 202 -17.72 0.00 -10.98
N LYS A 203 -18.91 0.09 -11.58
CA LYS A 203 -19.14 -0.44 -12.93
C LYS A 203 -18.23 0.24 -13.97
N ARG A 204 -18.04 1.56 -13.86
CA ARG A 204 -17.16 2.29 -14.76
C ARG A 204 -15.70 1.88 -14.57
N ALA A 205 -15.21 1.75 -13.33
CA ALA A 205 -13.88 1.27 -13.02
C ALA A 205 -13.62 -0.13 -13.60
N ASN A 206 -14.56 -1.05 -13.44
CA ASN A 206 -14.48 -2.38 -14.04
C ASN A 206 -14.41 -2.32 -15.57
N ALA A 207 -15.26 -1.49 -16.22
CA ALA A 207 -15.25 -1.33 -17.68
C ALA A 207 -13.92 -0.74 -18.21
N LEU A 208 -13.25 0.10 -17.42
CA LEU A 208 -11.93 0.64 -17.75
C LEU A 208 -10.78 -0.33 -17.46
N GLY A 209 -11.02 -1.40 -16.71
CA GLY A 209 -9.97 -2.31 -16.28
C GLY A 209 -9.15 -1.77 -15.11
N MET A 210 -9.78 -1.00 -14.21
CA MET A 210 -9.17 -0.47 -12.99
C MET A 210 -9.49 -1.34 -11.79
N ILE A 211 -8.56 -1.41 -10.83
CA ILE A 211 -8.81 -2.00 -9.52
C ILE A 211 -9.72 -1.07 -8.72
N VAL A 212 -10.73 -1.62 -8.08
CA VAL A 212 -11.60 -0.91 -7.13
C VAL A 212 -11.06 -1.11 -5.71
N ASP A 213 -10.73 -0.01 -5.03
CA ASP A 213 -10.24 -0.02 -3.66
C ASP A 213 -11.34 0.41 -2.67
N LEU A 214 -11.54 -0.41 -1.65
CA LEU A 214 -12.53 -0.19 -0.59
C LEU A 214 -11.89 0.08 0.77
N SER A 215 -10.58 0.36 0.84
CA SER A 215 -9.99 0.93 2.06
C SER A 215 -10.76 2.18 2.46
N HIS A 216 -10.92 2.43 3.76
CA HIS A 216 -11.78 3.47 4.34
C HIS A 216 -13.30 3.28 4.20
N ALA A 217 -13.79 2.41 3.33
CA ALA A 217 -15.22 2.22 3.17
C ALA A 217 -15.84 1.51 4.39
N HIS A 218 -17.10 1.84 4.70
CA HIS A 218 -17.88 1.12 5.69
C HIS A 218 -18.08 -0.34 5.28
N ASP A 219 -18.21 -1.25 6.24
CA ASP A 219 -18.39 -2.69 6.01
C ASP A 219 -19.52 -3.02 5.04
N GLU A 220 -20.64 -2.28 5.13
CA GLU A 220 -21.77 -2.45 4.21
C GLU A 220 -21.41 -2.04 2.77
N ALA A 221 -20.60 -0.99 2.59
CA ALA A 221 -20.12 -0.59 1.28
C ALA A 221 -19.15 -1.65 0.69
N LEU A 222 -18.27 -2.22 1.53
CA LEU A 222 -17.39 -3.32 1.17
C LEU A 222 -18.19 -4.56 0.73
N ALA A 223 -19.18 -4.98 1.53
CA ALA A 223 -20.03 -6.13 1.21
C ALA A 223 -20.80 -5.93 -0.12
N GLN A 224 -21.35 -4.74 -0.31
CA GLN A 224 -22.10 -4.41 -1.54
C GLN A 224 -21.18 -4.31 -2.75
N ALA A 225 -19.94 -3.80 -2.59
CA ALA A 225 -18.96 -3.73 -3.67
C ALA A 225 -18.50 -5.12 -4.12
N MET A 226 -18.23 -6.04 -3.17
CA MET A 226 -17.91 -7.43 -3.49
C MET A 226 -19.01 -8.13 -4.29
N ALA A 227 -20.29 -7.84 -4.00
CA ALA A 227 -21.41 -8.41 -4.73
C ALA A 227 -21.64 -7.76 -6.10
N LEU A 228 -21.16 -6.53 -6.31
CA LEU A 228 -21.42 -5.74 -7.52
C LEU A 228 -20.27 -5.81 -8.53
N SER A 229 -19.04 -5.79 -8.06
CA SER A 229 -17.85 -5.72 -8.91
C SER A 229 -17.70 -7.00 -9.73
N THR A 230 -17.38 -6.84 -11.00
CA THR A 230 -17.10 -7.97 -11.91
C THR A 230 -15.65 -8.47 -11.82
N THR A 231 -14.80 -7.73 -11.12
CA THR A 231 -13.42 -8.09 -10.83
C THR A 231 -13.16 -8.07 -9.33
N PRO A 232 -12.21 -8.87 -8.82
CA PRO A 232 -11.86 -8.82 -7.41
C PRO A 232 -11.43 -7.42 -6.97
N ILE A 233 -11.82 -7.02 -5.77
CA ILE A 233 -11.48 -5.72 -5.18
C ILE A 233 -10.25 -5.81 -4.26
N ILE A 234 -9.67 -4.67 -3.95
CA ILE A 234 -8.56 -4.53 -3.00
C ILE A 234 -9.00 -3.72 -1.77
N LEU A 235 -8.37 -4.00 -0.64
CA LEU A 235 -8.21 -3.08 0.47
C LEU A 235 -6.75 -2.66 0.47
N SER A 236 -6.44 -1.51 -0.12
CA SER A 236 -5.06 -1.08 -0.43
C SER A 236 -4.21 -0.83 0.81
N HIS A 237 -4.84 -0.52 1.98
CA HIS A 237 -4.18 -0.28 3.26
C HIS A 237 -5.20 -0.42 4.40
N SER A 238 -5.35 -1.62 4.94
CA SER A 238 -6.32 -1.93 6.00
C SER A 238 -5.71 -2.88 7.05
N GLY A 239 -6.48 -3.26 8.05
CA GLY A 239 -6.08 -4.19 9.10
C GLY A 239 -7.20 -5.16 9.46
N ALA A 240 -6.95 -6.05 10.43
CA ALA A 240 -7.89 -7.04 10.92
C ALA A 240 -8.52 -6.60 12.25
N ALA A 241 -9.86 -6.52 12.31
CA ALA A 241 -10.60 -6.08 13.49
C ALA A 241 -10.49 -7.07 14.67
N HIS A 242 -10.19 -8.34 14.39
CA HIS A 242 -9.96 -9.36 15.42
C HIS A 242 -8.79 -9.02 16.34
N LEU A 243 -7.74 -8.38 15.82
CA LEU A 243 -6.57 -8.00 16.61
C LEU A 243 -6.76 -6.67 17.33
N TYR A 244 -7.38 -5.72 16.67
CA TYR A 244 -7.70 -4.43 17.26
C TYR A 244 -9.01 -3.89 16.68
N GLU A 245 -10.02 -3.70 17.54
CA GLU A 245 -11.33 -3.18 17.16
C GLU A 245 -11.24 -1.69 16.81
N HIS A 246 -11.05 -1.41 15.55
CA HIS A 246 -11.00 -0.06 14.99
C HIS A 246 -11.83 0.02 13.71
N PRO A 247 -12.56 1.12 13.43
CA PRO A 247 -13.41 1.24 12.24
C PRO A 247 -12.68 1.08 10.89
N ARG A 248 -11.35 1.22 10.87
CA ARG A 248 -10.50 1.00 9.67
C ARG A 248 -10.11 -0.46 9.48
N ASN A 249 -10.35 -1.30 10.47
CA ASN A 249 -10.04 -2.72 10.43
C ASN A 249 -11.27 -3.54 10.06
N VAL A 250 -11.04 -4.63 9.35
CA VAL A 250 -12.10 -5.43 8.72
C VAL A 250 -12.39 -6.68 9.55
N PRO A 251 -13.66 -7.00 9.85
CA PRO A 251 -14.04 -8.21 10.55
C PRO A 251 -13.70 -9.48 9.75
N ASP A 252 -13.33 -10.57 10.46
CA ASP A 252 -12.94 -11.86 9.85
C ASP A 252 -13.96 -12.41 8.85
N GLU A 253 -15.25 -12.23 9.11
CA GLU A 253 -16.30 -12.68 8.21
C GLU A 253 -16.29 -11.94 6.85
N LEU A 254 -15.91 -10.66 6.85
CA LEU A 254 -15.74 -9.90 5.61
C LEU A 254 -14.39 -10.24 4.94
N LEU A 255 -13.32 -10.48 5.71
CA LEU A 255 -12.04 -10.97 5.17
C LEU A 255 -12.21 -12.30 4.45
N LYS A 256 -12.96 -13.25 5.02
CA LYS A 256 -13.28 -14.52 4.37
C LYS A 256 -14.06 -14.32 3.07
N LYS A 257 -15.07 -13.42 3.06
CA LYS A 257 -15.82 -13.08 1.84
C LYS A 257 -14.94 -12.41 0.79
N LEU A 258 -14.05 -11.52 1.22
CA LEU A 258 -13.08 -10.88 0.32
C LEU A 258 -12.19 -11.93 -0.36
N ALA A 259 -11.65 -12.88 0.40
CA ALA A 259 -10.87 -13.98 -0.16
C ALA A 259 -11.70 -14.86 -1.12
N GLN A 260 -12.93 -15.22 -0.75
CA GLN A 260 -13.83 -16.02 -1.60
C GLN A 260 -14.16 -15.30 -2.92
N SER A 261 -14.21 -13.96 -2.94
CA SER A 261 -14.38 -13.16 -4.15
C SER A 261 -13.08 -12.95 -4.95
N GLY A 262 -11.95 -13.52 -4.49
CA GLY A 262 -10.64 -13.36 -5.12
C GLY A 262 -9.91 -12.07 -4.75
N GLY A 263 -10.46 -11.26 -3.85
CA GLY A 263 -9.88 -9.98 -3.43
C GLY A 263 -8.66 -10.11 -2.54
N VAL A 264 -8.05 -8.99 -2.20
CA VAL A 264 -6.80 -8.91 -1.41
C VAL A 264 -6.92 -7.82 -0.35
N ILE A 265 -6.43 -8.12 0.87
CA ILE A 265 -6.11 -7.10 1.86
C ILE A 265 -4.62 -6.80 1.83
N GLN A 266 -4.27 -5.51 1.84
CA GLN A 266 -2.91 -5.04 2.04
C GLN A 266 -2.82 -4.46 3.45
N ILE A 267 -1.87 -4.93 4.24
CA ILE A 267 -1.75 -4.57 5.66
C ILE A 267 -1.06 -3.23 5.79
N ASN A 268 -1.69 -2.31 6.56
CA ASN A 268 -1.16 -0.99 6.83
C ASN A 268 -0.24 -0.97 8.07
N SER A 269 0.48 0.14 8.26
CA SER A 269 1.35 0.36 9.42
C SER A 269 0.99 1.60 10.24
N LEU A 270 -0.21 2.16 10.07
CA LEU A 270 -0.64 3.29 10.89
C LEU A 270 -0.90 2.83 12.32
N SER A 271 -0.07 3.26 13.26
CA SER A 271 -0.01 2.76 14.65
C SER A 271 -1.35 2.73 15.35
N GLY A 272 -2.20 3.76 15.17
CA GLY A 272 -3.53 3.85 15.77
C GLY A 272 -4.57 2.87 15.23
N TYR A 273 -4.24 2.11 14.17
CA TYR A 273 -5.10 1.05 13.63
C TYR A 273 -4.62 -0.36 14.03
N LEU A 274 -3.46 -0.44 14.69
CA LEU A 274 -2.85 -1.71 15.09
C LEU A 274 -3.06 -2.05 16.55
N ARG A 275 -3.08 -1.04 17.42
CA ARG A 275 -3.30 -1.19 18.86
C ARG A 275 -3.73 0.10 19.53
N ASP A 276 -4.13 0.02 20.81
CA ASP A 276 -4.27 1.19 21.67
C ASP A 276 -2.93 1.88 21.89
N LEU A 277 -2.91 3.21 21.69
CA LEU A 277 -1.73 4.03 21.89
C LEU A 277 -1.85 4.80 23.21
N ASN A 278 -0.78 4.77 24.01
CA ASN A 278 -0.68 5.54 25.25
C ASN A 278 -0.22 6.99 24.96
N THR A 279 -0.93 7.66 24.06
CA THR A 279 -0.63 9.04 23.68
C THR A 279 -1.44 10.02 24.51
N ASP A 280 -0.85 11.15 24.92
CA ASP A 280 -1.58 12.22 25.61
C ASP A 280 -2.79 12.65 24.75
N PRO A 281 -4.02 12.65 25.29
CA PRO A 281 -5.23 12.96 24.52
C PRO A 281 -5.25 14.37 23.90
N ARG A 282 -4.41 15.29 24.41
CA ARG A 282 -4.27 16.66 23.88
C ARG A 282 -3.49 16.68 22.55
N ARG A 283 -2.65 15.69 22.31
CA ARG A 283 -1.76 15.66 21.15
C ARG A 283 -2.51 15.70 19.82
N LEU A 284 -3.51 14.85 19.65
CA LEU A 284 -4.25 14.75 18.38
C LEU A 284 -5.01 16.04 18.02
N PRO A 285 -5.78 16.68 18.92
CA PRO A 285 -6.40 17.98 18.66
C PRO A 285 -5.38 19.07 18.29
N GLU A 286 -4.24 19.14 18.99
CA GLU A 286 -3.20 20.13 18.69
C GLU A 286 -2.51 19.85 17.36
N PHE A 287 -2.24 18.59 17.02
CA PHE A 287 -1.70 18.20 15.72
C PHE A 287 -2.66 18.57 14.57
N ILE A 288 -3.96 18.30 14.71
CA ILE A 288 -4.97 18.69 13.74
C ILE A 288 -5.03 20.22 13.60
N GLY A 289 -4.95 20.94 14.70
CA GLY A 289 -4.89 22.41 14.70
C GLY A 289 -3.67 22.94 13.95
N LEU A 290 -2.52 22.34 14.20
CA LEU A 290 -1.26 22.66 13.53
C LEU A 290 -1.32 22.39 12.04
N TYR A 291 -1.81 21.21 11.63
CA TYR A 291 -1.98 20.85 10.23
C TYR A 291 -2.89 21.86 9.50
N ARG A 292 -4.05 22.19 10.09
CA ARG A 292 -4.99 23.18 9.53
C ARG A 292 -4.38 24.58 9.42
N LYS A 293 -3.58 25.00 10.41
CA LYS A 293 -2.87 26.30 10.41
C LYS A 293 -2.04 26.43 9.13
N TYR A 294 -1.24 25.44 8.82
CA TYR A 294 -0.32 25.48 7.67
C TYR A 294 -1.01 25.16 6.34
N GLN A 295 -2.03 24.33 6.34
CA GLN A 295 -2.83 24.04 5.15
C GLN A 295 -3.57 25.30 4.65
N ASN A 296 -4.05 26.15 5.58
CA ASN A 296 -4.79 27.37 5.26
C ASN A 296 -3.89 28.62 5.16
N ALA A 297 -2.60 28.52 5.42
CA ALA A 297 -1.66 29.64 5.26
C ALA A 297 -1.44 29.95 3.76
N PRO A 298 -1.06 31.18 3.40
CA PRO A 298 -0.62 31.49 2.04
C PRO A 298 0.48 30.52 1.57
N GLY A 299 0.34 29.95 0.38
CA GLY A 299 1.24 28.94 -0.16
C GLY A 299 1.00 27.52 0.39
N GLY A 300 0.05 27.37 1.34
CA GLY A 300 -0.35 26.09 1.90
C GLY A 300 0.78 25.32 2.57
N MET A 301 0.59 24.03 2.77
CA MET A 301 1.60 23.12 3.34
C MET A 301 2.89 23.10 2.51
N ARG A 302 2.77 23.23 1.19
CA ARG A 302 3.89 23.22 0.24
C ARG A 302 4.98 24.22 0.60
N GLU A 303 4.62 25.52 0.76
CA GLU A 303 5.58 26.59 1.03
C GLU A 303 5.95 26.69 2.52
N ASN A 304 5.05 26.25 3.42
CA ASN A 304 5.21 26.39 4.86
C ASN A 304 5.74 25.11 5.55
N HIS A 305 6.16 24.11 4.77
CA HIS A 305 6.51 22.79 5.31
C HIS A 305 7.61 22.87 6.39
N LYS A 306 8.67 23.66 6.19
CA LYS A 306 9.76 23.80 7.18
C LYS A 306 9.25 24.32 8.53
N ALA A 307 8.36 25.30 8.51
CA ALA A 307 7.75 25.84 9.74
C ALA A 307 6.80 24.83 10.38
N PHE A 308 6.02 24.09 9.58
CA PHE A 308 5.19 22.98 10.06
C PHE A 308 6.03 21.92 10.77
N ILE A 309 7.16 21.51 10.19
CA ILE A 309 8.07 20.51 10.79
C ILE A 309 8.61 21.02 12.14
N ALA A 310 9.04 22.28 12.22
CA ALA A 310 9.55 22.85 13.46
C ALA A 310 8.46 22.84 14.57
N ASP A 311 7.23 23.27 14.24
CA ASP A 311 6.11 23.28 15.19
C ASP A 311 5.67 21.84 15.55
N ARG A 312 5.72 20.88 14.60
CA ARG A 312 5.42 19.48 14.87
C ARG A 312 6.42 18.87 15.83
N ARG A 313 7.72 19.15 15.69
CA ARG A 313 8.75 18.70 16.64
C ARG A 313 8.51 19.25 18.03
N ALA A 314 8.20 20.55 18.15
CA ALA A 314 7.86 21.14 19.45
C ALA A 314 6.61 20.52 20.06
N LEU A 315 5.65 20.09 19.24
CA LEU A 315 4.49 19.32 19.70
C LEU A 315 4.91 17.92 20.18
N ASP A 316 5.76 17.23 19.42
CA ASP A 316 6.24 15.87 19.76
C ASP A 316 7.13 15.88 21.03
N GLU A 317 7.91 16.93 21.27
CA GLU A 317 8.64 17.12 22.51
C GLU A 317 7.68 17.33 23.72
N ARG A 318 6.59 18.08 23.53
CA ARG A 318 5.62 18.36 24.58
C ARG A 318 4.67 17.20 24.85
N TYR A 319 4.29 16.49 23.81
CA TYR A 319 3.42 15.32 23.84
C TYR A 319 4.03 14.22 22.96
N PRO A 320 4.98 13.44 23.47
CA PRO A 320 5.62 12.38 22.71
C PRO A 320 4.59 11.46 22.06
N PRO A 321 4.73 11.16 20.76
CA PRO A 321 3.88 10.16 20.14
C PRO A 321 4.21 8.78 20.69
N ASP A 322 3.20 7.93 20.82
CA ASP A 322 3.36 6.49 20.98
C ASP A 322 3.15 5.82 19.62
N TYR A 323 3.92 4.77 19.35
CA TYR A 323 3.86 4.02 18.12
C TYR A 323 3.61 2.53 18.42
N ALA A 324 2.95 1.85 17.50
CA ALA A 324 2.91 0.41 17.47
C ALA A 324 4.32 -0.15 17.13
N GLU A 325 4.47 -1.45 17.24
CA GLU A 325 5.72 -2.15 16.96
C GLU A 325 5.63 -2.90 15.62
N LEU A 326 6.77 -3.26 15.04
CA LEU A 326 6.80 -4.14 13.87
C LEU A 326 6.04 -5.46 14.12
N SER A 327 6.09 -5.99 15.34
CA SER A 327 5.32 -7.19 15.72
C SER A 327 3.83 -7.01 15.54
N ASP A 328 3.28 -5.82 15.83
CA ASP A 328 1.83 -5.57 15.64
C ASP A 328 1.45 -5.64 14.15
N VAL A 329 2.29 -5.10 13.25
CA VAL A 329 2.11 -5.24 11.78
C VAL A 329 2.17 -6.70 11.37
N MET A 330 3.16 -7.46 11.89
CA MET A 330 3.32 -8.87 11.58
C MET A 330 2.15 -9.71 12.07
N ASP A 331 1.59 -9.41 13.24
CA ASP A 331 0.41 -10.08 13.77
C ASP A 331 -0.79 -9.92 12.82
N HIS A 332 -1.02 -8.72 12.28
CA HIS A 332 -2.05 -8.48 11.27
C HIS A 332 -1.80 -9.28 9.98
N ILE A 333 -0.54 -9.36 9.51
CA ILE A 333 -0.18 -10.17 8.33
C ILE A 333 -0.45 -11.65 8.60
N PHE A 334 0.00 -12.20 9.74
CA PHE A 334 -0.19 -13.60 10.07
C PHE A 334 -1.66 -13.97 10.27
N HIS A 335 -2.43 -13.09 10.94
CA HIS A 335 -3.87 -13.29 11.09
C HIS A 335 -4.57 -13.31 9.72
N ALA A 336 -4.28 -12.34 8.85
CA ALA A 336 -4.84 -12.30 7.51
C ALA A 336 -4.47 -13.55 6.70
N LEU A 337 -3.22 -14.01 6.77
CA LEU A 337 -2.79 -15.28 6.13
C LEU A 337 -3.57 -16.50 6.66
N ALA A 338 -3.82 -16.56 7.97
CA ALA A 338 -4.57 -17.67 8.58
C ALA A 338 -6.05 -17.66 8.16
N ILE A 339 -6.67 -16.48 8.01
CA ILE A 339 -8.09 -16.34 7.69
C ILE A 339 -8.36 -16.44 6.18
N MET A 340 -7.49 -15.84 5.36
CA MET A 340 -7.72 -15.63 3.92
C MET A 340 -6.88 -16.55 3.03
N GLY A 341 -5.75 -17.04 3.54
CA GLY A 341 -4.78 -17.80 2.77
C GLY A 341 -3.78 -16.92 2.00
N PRO A 342 -2.75 -17.54 1.41
CA PRO A 342 -1.59 -16.83 0.85
C PRO A 342 -1.86 -16.00 -0.41
N ASP A 343 -2.98 -16.22 -1.06
CA ASP A 343 -3.33 -15.54 -2.32
C ASP A 343 -4.07 -14.20 -2.11
N HIS A 344 -4.31 -13.82 -0.85
CA HIS A 344 -5.23 -12.73 -0.51
C HIS A 344 -4.65 -11.69 0.46
N VAL A 345 -3.33 -11.74 0.72
CA VAL A 345 -2.65 -10.84 1.67
C VAL A 345 -1.48 -10.15 0.99
N GLY A 346 -1.23 -8.88 1.33
CA GLY A 346 -0.09 -8.13 0.83
C GLY A 346 0.27 -6.94 1.71
N ILE A 347 1.04 -6.01 1.16
CA ILE A 347 1.67 -4.88 1.83
C ILE A 347 1.14 -3.56 1.28
N GLY A 348 0.64 -2.69 2.17
CA GLY A 348 0.21 -1.32 1.88
C GLY A 348 0.39 -0.47 3.13
N LEU A 349 1.64 -0.03 3.37
CA LEU A 349 2.09 0.46 4.67
C LEU A 349 1.72 1.92 4.94
N ASP A 350 1.11 2.59 3.97
CA ASP A 350 0.62 3.98 4.12
C ASP A 350 1.78 4.99 4.35
N TRP A 351 2.90 4.78 3.63
CA TRP A 351 4.06 5.65 3.72
C TRP A 351 3.75 7.08 3.32
N ASP A 352 4.24 8.03 4.12
CA ASP A 352 3.99 9.47 4.00
C ASP A 352 2.52 9.90 4.23
N GLY A 353 1.57 8.95 4.41
CA GLY A 353 0.17 9.17 4.73
C GLY A 353 -0.16 9.04 6.22
N GLY A 354 0.67 8.35 6.96
CA GLY A 354 0.50 8.14 8.41
C GLY A 354 1.08 6.84 8.92
N GLY A 355 1.54 6.00 8.02
CA GLY A 355 2.19 4.73 8.32
C GLY A 355 3.51 4.87 9.06
N GLY A 356 4.05 3.73 9.45
CA GLY A 356 5.30 3.62 10.20
C GLY A 356 5.08 3.31 11.67
N VAL A 357 5.88 2.35 12.15
CA VAL A 357 5.87 1.85 13.53
C VAL A 357 7.30 1.73 14.05
N ASN A 358 7.49 1.52 15.34
CA ASN A 358 8.81 1.23 15.89
C ASN A 358 9.41 0.00 15.21
N GLY A 359 10.62 0.13 14.70
CA GLY A 359 11.32 -0.92 13.96
C GLY A 359 10.97 -1.00 12.47
N LEU A 360 9.97 -0.23 11.99
CA LEU A 360 9.57 -0.11 10.59
C LEU A 360 9.13 1.34 10.33
N GLN A 361 10.09 2.27 10.31
CA GLN A 361 9.79 3.71 10.29
C GLN A 361 9.82 4.33 8.89
N ASP A 362 10.59 3.74 7.98
CA ASP A 362 10.65 4.15 6.58
C ASP A 362 10.96 2.97 5.66
N VAL A 363 10.96 3.21 4.36
CA VAL A 363 11.10 2.14 3.37
C VAL A 363 12.43 1.39 3.42
N SER A 364 13.46 1.89 4.10
CA SER A 364 14.73 1.15 4.27
C SER A 364 14.59 -0.04 5.24
N ASP A 365 13.52 -0.07 6.03
CA ASP A 365 13.25 -1.13 7.02
C ASP A 365 12.51 -2.36 6.44
N LEU A 366 12.07 -2.33 5.17
CA LEU A 366 11.24 -3.37 4.56
C LEU A 366 11.81 -4.79 4.63
N PRO A 367 13.14 -5.02 4.54
CA PRO A 367 13.71 -6.36 4.68
C PRO A 367 13.32 -7.06 5.99
N LYS A 368 13.04 -6.29 7.07
CA LYS A 368 12.62 -6.84 8.37
C LYS A 368 11.29 -7.61 8.32
N ILE A 369 10.36 -7.17 7.44
CA ILE A 369 9.10 -7.92 7.20
C ILE A 369 9.43 -9.27 6.56
N THR A 370 10.29 -9.30 5.54
CA THR A 370 10.70 -10.54 4.89
C THR A 370 11.39 -11.49 5.88
N ASP A 371 12.26 -10.95 6.73
CA ASP A 371 12.97 -11.74 7.74
C ASP A 371 12.01 -12.32 8.79
N ALA A 372 11.01 -11.54 9.23
CA ALA A 372 9.98 -12.00 10.15
C ALA A 372 9.11 -13.11 9.52
N LEU A 373 8.71 -12.97 8.25
CA LEU A 373 7.97 -13.98 7.50
C LEU A 373 8.77 -15.29 7.38
N ARG A 374 10.07 -15.18 7.09
CA ARG A 374 10.97 -16.35 7.04
C ARG A 374 11.15 -17.01 8.39
N ALA A 375 11.34 -16.22 9.44
CA ALA A 375 11.46 -16.73 10.81
C ALA A 375 10.21 -17.52 11.23
N ALA A 376 9.05 -17.15 10.71
CA ALA A 376 7.78 -17.87 10.87
C ALA A 376 7.58 -19.02 9.88
N ALA A 377 8.64 -19.42 9.14
CA ALA A 377 8.63 -20.49 8.14
C ALA A 377 7.59 -20.28 7.00
N VAL A 378 7.24 -19.05 6.67
CA VAL A 378 6.43 -18.72 5.50
C VAL A 378 7.24 -19.05 4.24
N SER A 379 6.64 -19.76 3.28
CA SER A 379 7.33 -20.17 2.05
C SER A 379 7.75 -18.95 1.19
N THR A 380 8.88 -19.06 0.49
CA THR A 380 9.35 -18.03 -0.45
C THR A 380 8.26 -17.63 -1.45
N GLN A 381 7.52 -18.59 -1.99
CA GLN A 381 6.41 -18.32 -2.90
C GLN A 381 5.30 -17.46 -2.25
N THR A 382 4.97 -17.71 -0.98
CA THR A 382 3.99 -16.91 -0.25
C THR A 382 4.52 -15.49 -0.01
N ILE A 383 5.79 -15.34 0.33
CA ILE A 383 6.44 -14.04 0.53
C ILE A 383 6.42 -13.21 -0.78
N GLU A 384 6.72 -13.82 -1.92
CA GLU A 384 6.61 -13.18 -3.23
C GLU A 384 5.18 -12.73 -3.56
N LYS A 385 4.17 -13.53 -3.18
CA LYS A 385 2.76 -13.15 -3.31
C LYS A 385 2.40 -11.95 -2.46
N ILE A 386 2.87 -11.91 -1.21
CA ILE A 386 2.65 -10.80 -0.28
C ILE A 386 3.25 -9.51 -0.81
N TRP A 387 4.49 -9.53 -1.32
CA TRP A 387 5.19 -8.33 -1.78
C TRP A 387 4.62 -7.73 -3.07
N SER A 388 4.19 -8.54 -4.02
CA SER A 388 3.68 -8.01 -5.29
C SER A 388 2.68 -8.92 -5.99
N GLY A 389 2.86 -10.24 -5.86
CA GLY A 389 2.14 -11.23 -6.68
C GLY A 389 0.63 -11.08 -6.59
N ASN A 390 0.08 -10.90 -5.39
CA ASN A 390 -1.36 -10.78 -5.17
C ASN A 390 -1.94 -9.49 -5.74
N MET A 391 -1.26 -8.37 -5.55
CA MET A 391 -1.68 -7.08 -6.11
C MET A 391 -1.62 -7.09 -7.65
N LEU A 392 -0.54 -7.60 -8.23
CA LEU A 392 -0.40 -7.70 -9.70
C LEU A 392 -1.40 -8.69 -10.30
N ARG A 393 -1.79 -9.75 -9.57
CA ARG A 393 -2.87 -10.64 -9.98
C ARG A 393 -4.20 -9.87 -10.11
N LEU A 394 -4.54 -9.01 -9.15
CA LEU A 394 -5.74 -8.18 -9.24
C LEU A 394 -5.71 -7.25 -10.45
N LEU A 395 -4.57 -6.61 -10.69
CA LEU A 395 -4.42 -5.71 -11.83
C LEU A 395 -4.60 -6.46 -13.16
N ARG A 396 -3.99 -7.65 -13.32
CA ARG A 396 -4.19 -8.50 -14.51
C ARG A 396 -5.66 -8.89 -14.71
N LEU A 397 -6.37 -9.23 -13.63
CA LEU A 397 -7.78 -9.57 -13.69
C LEU A 397 -8.65 -8.37 -14.10
N ALA A 398 -8.34 -7.18 -13.58
CA ALA A 398 -9.00 -5.94 -13.98
C ALA A 398 -8.75 -5.62 -15.47
N GLU A 399 -7.49 -5.69 -15.91
CA GLU A 399 -7.10 -5.50 -17.33
C GLU A 399 -7.81 -6.46 -18.27
N ALA A 400 -7.87 -7.75 -17.90
CA ALA A 400 -8.53 -8.79 -18.71
C ALA A 400 -10.04 -8.61 -18.81
N ALA A 401 -10.67 -7.97 -17.83
CA ALA A 401 -12.11 -7.69 -17.79
C ALA A 401 -12.50 -6.38 -18.50
N ARG A 402 -11.52 -5.60 -18.97
CA ARG A 402 -11.76 -4.33 -19.65
C ARG A 402 -12.71 -4.50 -20.83
N ALA A 403 -13.75 -3.67 -20.89
CA ALA A 403 -14.64 -3.62 -22.03
C ALA A 403 -13.89 -3.07 -23.27
N HIS A 404 -14.01 -3.78 -24.39
CA HIS A 404 -13.42 -3.39 -25.68
C HIS A 404 -14.32 -2.44 -26.45
#